data_81297d7e3b57df67f3ef339b0e76bdb5
#
_entry.id   81297d7e3b57df67f3ef339b0e76bdb5
#
_cell.length_a   1.000
_cell.length_b   1.000
_cell.length_c   1.000
_cell.angle_alpha   90.00
_cell.angle_beta   90.00
_cell.angle_gamma   90.00
#
_symmetry.space_group_name_H-M   'P 1'
#
loop_
_entity.id
_entity.type
_entity.pdbx_description
1 polymer ?
#
loop_
_entity_poly.entity_id
_entity_poly.type
_entity_poly.pdbx_seq_one_letter_code
_entity_poly.pdbx_strand_id
1 'polypeptide(L)'
;MEKKKNLLIALLLIWVAPSFAAKVDTLLIKSPSMNKEVQVVVVTPDAASGKKAVACPTIYLLHGYGGNAKTWIDIKPNLPQIADEKGIIFVCPDGKTSWYWDSPVNPSFRYETFISSELVKYIDEHYKTIADRKGRAITGLSMGGHGAMWNAIRHKDTFGASGSTSGGMDIRPFPKNWDMAKQLGEYESNKAVWDNHTVINQIDTQRFHQVRLQNKHGLFRRHIK
;
A
#
# COMPACT_ATOMS: atom_id res chain seq x y z
N MET A 1 -60.39 41.06 -27.26
CA MET A 1 -59.67 39.83 -27.50
C MET A 1 -58.34 39.86 -26.79
N GLU A 2 -58.31 39.40 -25.56
CA GLU A 2 -57.07 39.31 -24.75
C GLU A 2 -56.36 38.00 -25.02
N LYS A 3 -55.15 38.09 -25.53
CA LYS A 3 -54.26 36.92 -25.71
C LYS A 3 -53.61 36.58 -24.34
N LYS A 4 -54.12 35.55 -23.69
CA LYS A 4 -53.44 34.94 -22.51
C LYS A 4 -52.10 34.37 -22.95
N LYS A 5 -51.01 34.97 -22.50
CA LYS A 5 -49.65 34.40 -22.62
C LYS A 5 -49.49 33.34 -21.52
N ASN A 6 -49.55 32.08 -21.87
CA ASN A 6 -49.18 31.00 -20.98
C ASN A 6 -47.66 30.98 -20.82
N LEU A 7 -47.15 31.41 -19.66
CA LEU A 7 -45.75 31.30 -19.28
C LEU A 7 -45.51 29.89 -18.73
N LEU A 8 -44.95 29.04 -19.56
CA LEU A 8 -44.50 27.70 -19.12
C LEU A 8 -43.20 27.87 -18.32
N ILE A 9 -43.29 27.84 -16.99
CA ILE A 9 -42.11 27.76 -16.12
C ILE A 9 -41.68 26.30 -16.10
N ALA A 10 -40.65 25.95 -16.87
CA ALA A 10 -39.96 24.67 -16.75
C ALA A 10 -39.13 24.66 -15.46
N LEU A 11 -39.64 24.01 -14.42
CA LEU A 11 -38.86 23.71 -13.21
C LEU A 11 -37.79 22.68 -13.60
N LEU A 12 -36.56 23.14 -13.80
CA LEU A 12 -35.40 22.27 -13.85
C LEU A 12 -35.15 21.74 -12.42
N LEU A 13 -35.66 20.58 -12.11
CA LEU A 13 -35.26 19.83 -10.93
C LEU A 13 -33.78 19.38 -11.14
N ILE A 14 -32.85 20.21 -10.65
CA ILE A 14 -31.46 19.81 -10.51
C ILE A 14 -31.44 18.71 -9.44
N TRP A 15 -31.45 17.49 -9.87
CA TRP A 15 -31.19 16.34 -8.99
C TRP A 15 -29.75 16.41 -8.55
N VAL A 16 -29.47 17.04 -7.41
CA VAL A 16 -28.18 16.97 -6.74
C VAL A 16 -28.09 15.54 -6.19
N ALA A 17 -27.56 14.62 -6.99
CA ALA A 17 -27.18 13.34 -6.44
C ALA A 17 -26.16 13.61 -5.32
N PRO A 18 -26.35 13.03 -4.12
CA PRO A 18 -25.33 13.15 -3.08
C PRO A 18 -24.03 12.60 -3.65
N SER A 19 -23.05 13.48 -3.84
CA SER A 19 -21.69 13.07 -4.20
C SER A 19 -21.08 12.49 -2.94
N PHE A 20 -21.29 11.21 -2.70
CA PHE A 20 -20.53 10.48 -1.71
C PHE A 20 -19.10 10.39 -2.26
N ALA A 21 -18.17 10.97 -1.55
CA ALA A 21 -16.76 10.88 -1.87
C ALA A 21 -16.08 10.05 -0.78
N ALA A 22 -15.22 9.11 -1.19
CA ALA A 22 -14.43 8.33 -0.26
C ALA A 22 -13.76 9.23 0.78
N LYS A 23 -13.81 8.81 2.03
CA LYS A 23 -13.21 9.54 3.13
C LYS A 23 -11.70 9.36 3.11
N VAL A 24 -10.97 10.47 3.27
CA VAL A 24 -9.50 10.45 3.38
C VAL A 24 -9.12 10.87 4.80
N ASP A 25 -8.61 9.95 5.57
CA ASP A 25 -8.13 10.17 6.93
C ASP A 25 -6.60 10.20 6.96
N THR A 26 -6.03 11.11 7.74
CA THR A 26 -4.61 11.11 8.08
C THR A 26 -4.48 10.80 9.58
N LEU A 27 -3.85 9.69 9.89
CA LEU A 27 -3.76 9.14 11.23
C LEU A 27 -2.31 9.11 11.71
N LEU A 28 -2.12 9.16 13.02
CA LEU A 28 -0.88 8.81 13.71
C LEU A 28 -1.14 7.48 14.44
N ILE A 29 -0.53 6.42 13.94
CA ILE A 29 -0.73 5.06 14.48
C ILE A 29 0.51 4.69 15.29
N LYS A 30 0.31 4.36 16.57
CA LYS A 30 1.38 3.93 17.45
C LYS A 30 1.93 2.57 17.00
N SER A 31 3.25 2.52 16.85
CA SER A 31 3.99 1.27 16.63
C SER A 31 4.64 0.85 17.95
N PRO A 32 4.15 -0.19 18.62
CA PRO A 32 4.78 -0.75 19.80
C PRO A 32 6.23 -1.20 19.56
N SER A 33 6.48 -1.88 18.44
CA SER A 33 7.81 -2.41 18.10
C SER A 33 8.88 -1.31 17.90
N MET A 34 8.47 -0.11 17.48
CA MET A 34 9.36 1.04 17.28
C MET A 34 9.24 2.11 18.36
N ASN A 35 8.27 1.97 19.28
CA ASN A 35 7.92 2.95 20.31
C ASN A 35 7.75 4.39 19.78
N LYS A 36 7.09 4.52 18.61
CA LYS A 36 6.81 5.81 17.98
C LYS A 36 5.46 5.79 17.25
N GLU A 37 5.01 6.97 16.85
CA GLU A 37 3.87 7.11 15.96
C GLU A 37 4.31 7.14 14.50
N VAL A 38 3.54 6.47 13.64
CA VAL A 38 3.75 6.45 12.19
C VAL A 38 2.52 7.08 11.53
N GLN A 39 2.76 8.04 10.65
CA GLN A 39 1.69 8.64 9.86
C GLN A 39 1.17 7.65 8.81
N VAL A 40 -0.15 7.56 8.71
CA VAL A 40 -0.83 6.71 7.72
C VAL A 40 -1.99 7.49 7.11
N VAL A 41 -2.10 7.50 5.80
CA VAL A 41 -3.28 7.97 5.10
C VAL A 41 -4.16 6.77 4.75
N VAL A 42 -5.44 6.85 5.12
CA VAL A 42 -6.43 5.81 4.80
C VAL A 42 -7.52 6.43 3.93
N VAL A 43 -7.78 5.80 2.78
CA VAL A 43 -8.87 6.16 1.88
C VAL A 43 -9.95 5.11 2.01
N THR A 44 -11.10 5.50 2.57
CA THR A 44 -12.22 4.60 2.85
C THR A 44 -13.34 4.86 1.87
N PRO A 45 -13.77 3.89 1.05
CA PRO A 45 -14.89 4.04 0.14
C PRO A 45 -16.19 4.23 0.93
N ASP A 46 -17.15 4.91 0.33
CA ASP A 46 -18.47 5.11 0.92
C ASP A 46 -19.15 3.78 1.31
N ALA A 47 -18.95 2.74 0.49
CA ALA A 47 -19.44 1.39 0.76
C ALA A 47 -18.97 0.80 2.10
N ALA A 48 -17.80 1.21 2.62
CA ALA A 48 -17.26 0.78 3.90
C ALA A 48 -17.63 1.72 5.06
N SER A 49 -18.51 2.70 4.83
CA SER A 49 -18.85 3.77 5.77
C SER A 49 -20.31 3.70 6.20
N GLY A 50 -20.63 4.28 7.37
CA GLY A 50 -21.98 4.47 7.85
C GLY A 50 -22.70 3.18 8.33
N LYS A 51 -24.02 3.28 8.51
CA LYS A 51 -24.83 2.21 9.13
C LYS A 51 -25.01 0.95 8.26
N LYS A 52 -24.81 1.07 6.94
CA LYS A 52 -24.92 -0.04 5.98
C LYS A 52 -23.57 -0.46 5.43
N ALA A 53 -22.48 -0.16 6.16
CA ALA A 53 -21.12 -0.48 5.73
C ALA A 53 -20.94 -1.98 5.45
N VAL A 54 -20.35 -2.26 4.30
CA VAL A 54 -19.95 -3.62 3.89
C VAL A 54 -18.44 -3.79 4.03
N ALA A 55 -18.01 -5.02 4.27
CA ALA A 55 -16.59 -5.33 4.34
C ALA A 55 -15.95 -5.19 2.95
N CYS A 56 -14.89 -4.39 2.85
CA CYS A 56 -14.18 -4.10 1.62
C CYS A 56 -12.77 -4.69 1.62
N PRO A 57 -12.25 -5.11 0.45
CA PRO A 57 -10.84 -5.48 0.32
C PRO A 57 -9.95 -4.27 0.60
N THR A 58 -8.72 -4.55 1.03
CA THR A 58 -7.75 -3.53 1.44
C THR A 58 -6.48 -3.65 0.61
N ILE A 59 -5.96 -2.52 0.11
CA ILE A 59 -4.68 -2.46 -0.59
C ILE A 59 -3.74 -1.52 0.17
N TYR A 60 -2.60 -2.05 0.61
CA TYR A 60 -1.51 -1.28 1.20
C TYR A 60 -0.65 -0.71 0.07
N LEU A 61 -0.50 0.62 0.04
CA LEU A 61 0.22 1.37 -0.98
C LEU A 61 1.52 1.94 -0.40
N LEU A 62 2.65 1.33 -0.71
CA LEU A 62 3.95 1.72 -0.18
C LEU A 62 4.61 2.74 -1.11
N HIS A 63 5.09 3.87 -0.53
CA HIS A 63 5.75 4.93 -1.29
C HIS A 63 7.21 4.60 -1.62
N GLY A 64 7.79 5.31 -2.61
CA GLY A 64 9.19 5.24 -2.97
C GLY A 64 10.11 5.98 -2.00
N TYR A 65 11.43 5.86 -2.19
CA TYR A 65 12.43 6.59 -1.42
C TYR A 65 12.18 8.11 -1.47
N GLY A 66 12.25 8.77 -0.31
CA GLY A 66 11.97 10.20 -0.18
C GLY A 66 10.48 10.58 -0.15
N GLY A 67 9.56 9.61 -0.29
CA GLY A 67 8.13 9.84 -0.14
C GLY A 67 7.65 9.82 1.32
N ASN A 68 6.33 9.88 1.49
CA ASN A 68 5.65 9.87 2.79
C ASN A 68 4.23 9.30 2.63
N ALA A 69 3.42 9.31 3.70
CA ALA A 69 2.05 8.81 3.68
C ALA A 69 1.12 9.46 2.63
N LYS A 70 1.39 10.71 2.23
CA LYS A 70 0.56 11.44 1.25
C LYS A 70 0.96 11.17 -0.20
N THR A 71 2.11 10.57 -0.44
CA THR A 71 2.67 10.38 -1.80
C THR A 71 1.64 9.81 -2.78
N TRP A 72 0.86 8.82 -2.37
CA TRP A 72 -0.11 8.19 -3.26
C TRP A 72 -1.30 9.08 -3.60
N ILE A 73 -1.75 9.92 -2.67
CA ILE A 73 -2.79 10.94 -2.94
C ILE A 73 -2.24 12.01 -3.89
N ASP A 74 -0.99 12.42 -3.70
CA ASP A 74 -0.36 13.48 -4.51
C ASP A 74 -0.15 13.02 -5.96
N ILE A 75 0.37 11.81 -6.19
CA ILE A 75 0.62 11.28 -7.54
C ILE A 75 -0.63 10.69 -8.21
N LYS A 76 -1.69 10.41 -7.43
CA LYS A 76 -2.96 9.85 -7.90
C LYS A 76 -4.13 10.58 -7.24
N PRO A 77 -4.39 11.86 -7.58
CA PRO A 77 -5.41 12.67 -6.90
C PRO A 77 -6.82 12.09 -6.98
N ASN A 78 -7.10 11.24 -7.98
CA ASN A 78 -8.38 10.53 -8.11
C ASN A 78 -8.40 9.18 -7.36
N LEU A 79 -7.47 8.92 -6.43
CA LEU A 79 -7.47 7.69 -5.63
C LEU A 79 -8.78 7.53 -4.81
N PRO A 80 -9.36 8.61 -4.23
CA PRO A 80 -10.66 8.51 -3.55
C PRO A 80 -11.80 8.04 -4.48
N GLN A 81 -11.88 8.56 -5.71
CA GLN A 81 -12.87 8.10 -6.68
C GLN A 81 -12.68 6.63 -7.04
N ILE A 82 -11.42 6.19 -7.19
CA ILE A 82 -11.13 4.77 -7.45
C ILE A 82 -11.54 3.91 -6.25
N ALA A 83 -11.37 4.40 -5.02
CA ALA A 83 -11.82 3.70 -3.82
C ALA A 83 -13.32 3.44 -3.87
N ASP A 84 -14.12 4.47 -4.20
CA ASP A 84 -15.58 4.34 -4.32
C ASP A 84 -16.00 3.45 -5.48
N GLU A 85 -15.42 3.66 -6.67
CA GLU A 85 -15.75 2.89 -7.87
C GLU A 85 -15.47 1.40 -7.72
N LYS A 86 -14.43 1.04 -6.97
CA LYS A 86 -13.98 -0.35 -6.79
C LYS A 86 -14.38 -0.97 -5.46
N GLY A 87 -14.88 -0.17 -4.51
CA GLY A 87 -15.17 -0.63 -3.16
C GLY A 87 -13.91 -1.10 -2.44
N ILE A 88 -12.80 -0.34 -2.52
CA ILE A 88 -11.49 -0.73 -1.99
C ILE A 88 -11.04 0.28 -0.94
N ILE A 89 -10.55 -0.19 0.20
CA ILE A 89 -9.85 0.62 1.19
C ILE A 89 -8.37 0.70 0.77
N PHE A 90 -7.82 1.92 0.66
CA PHE A 90 -6.39 2.11 0.46
C PHE A 90 -5.72 2.57 1.74
N VAL A 91 -4.57 1.98 2.07
CA VAL A 91 -3.78 2.29 3.26
C VAL A 91 -2.37 2.68 2.82
N CYS A 92 -1.98 3.93 3.09
CA CYS A 92 -0.74 4.53 2.64
C CYS A 92 0.13 4.90 3.86
N PRO A 93 0.98 4.00 4.36
CA PRO A 93 1.85 4.27 5.50
C PRO A 93 3.08 5.09 5.09
N ASP A 94 3.57 5.92 6.02
CA ASP A 94 4.88 6.55 5.91
C ASP A 94 5.98 5.55 6.30
N GLY A 95 6.66 5.02 5.33
CA GLY A 95 7.76 4.07 5.50
C GLY A 95 9.13 4.72 5.73
N LYS A 96 9.23 6.07 5.71
CA LYS A 96 10.51 6.79 5.74
C LYS A 96 11.48 6.24 4.67
N THR A 97 12.73 6.04 5.03
CA THR A 97 13.79 5.43 4.20
C THR A 97 14.12 4.01 4.67
N SER A 98 13.11 3.30 5.21
CA SER A 98 13.29 1.99 5.86
C SER A 98 13.45 0.82 4.90
N TRP A 99 13.15 1.00 3.62
CA TRP A 99 12.99 -0.10 2.67
C TRP A 99 11.95 -1.14 3.10
N TYR A 100 11.15 -0.77 4.12
CA TYR A 100 10.12 -1.62 4.74
C TYR A 100 10.68 -2.89 5.37
N TRP A 101 11.95 -2.85 5.82
CA TRP A 101 12.60 -3.88 6.60
C TRP A 101 12.42 -3.67 8.10
N ASP A 102 12.65 -4.74 8.85
CA ASP A 102 13.08 -4.66 10.22
C ASP A 102 14.60 -4.54 10.24
N SER A 103 15.11 -3.35 10.48
CA SER A 103 16.55 -3.09 10.44
C SER A 103 17.30 -3.89 11.49
N PRO A 104 18.35 -4.65 11.13
CA PRO A 104 19.19 -5.34 12.11
C PRO A 104 20.13 -4.42 12.88
N VAL A 105 20.32 -3.17 12.42
CA VAL A 105 21.25 -2.22 13.03
C VAL A 105 20.54 -1.01 13.67
N ASN A 106 19.28 -0.77 13.32
CA ASN A 106 18.51 0.37 13.85
C ASN A 106 17.16 -0.11 14.45
N PRO A 107 17.07 -0.26 15.78
CA PRO A 107 15.86 -0.76 16.43
C PRO A 107 14.64 0.17 16.27
N SER A 108 14.83 1.45 15.90
CA SER A 108 13.73 2.38 15.60
C SER A 108 13.10 2.16 14.21
N PHE A 109 13.62 1.22 13.44
CA PHE A 109 13.16 0.90 12.08
C PHE A 109 12.72 -0.57 12.00
N ARG A 110 11.51 -0.85 12.53
CA ARG A 110 10.85 -2.16 12.50
C ARG A 110 9.65 -2.10 11.56
N TYR A 111 9.88 -1.67 10.32
CA TYR A 111 8.78 -1.39 9.40
C TYR A 111 8.16 -2.65 8.78
N GLU A 112 8.90 -3.77 8.69
CA GLU A 112 8.30 -5.05 8.32
C GLU A 112 7.26 -5.49 9.36
N THR A 113 7.63 -5.47 10.66
CA THR A 113 6.71 -5.75 11.77
C THR A 113 5.53 -4.77 11.78
N PHE A 114 5.81 -3.47 11.60
CA PHE A 114 4.75 -2.47 11.56
C PHE A 114 3.73 -2.74 10.44
N ILE A 115 4.18 -2.91 9.20
CA ILE A 115 3.31 -3.10 8.03
C ILE A 115 2.55 -4.41 8.10
N SER A 116 3.24 -5.52 8.38
CA SER A 116 2.66 -6.87 8.25
C SER A 116 1.82 -7.31 9.45
N SER A 117 1.99 -6.67 10.60
CA SER A 117 1.33 -7.05 11.85
C SER A 117 0.60 -5.88 12.51
N GLU A 118 1.31 -4.85 12.97
CA GLU A 118 0.72 -3.78 13.79
C GLU A 118 -0.30 -2.96 13.01
N LEU A 119 0.05 -2.51 11.80
CA LEU A 119 -0.83 -1.72 10.95
C LEU A 119 -2.00 -2.55 10.42
N VAL A 120 -1.76 -3.79 10.01
CA VAL A 120 -2.84 -4.69 9.54
C VAL A 120 -3.86 -4.90 10.65
N LYS A 121 -3.42 -5.19 11.87
CA LYS A 121 -4.30 -5.34 13.02
C LYS A 121 -5.10 -4.08 13.28
N TYR A 122 -4.44 -2.93 13.33
CA TYR A 122 -5.11 -1.64 13.55
C TYR A 122 -6.20 -1.38 12.50
N ILE A 123 -5.88 -1.57 11.23
CA ILE A 123 -6.81 -1.33 10.11
C ILE A 123 -8.01 -2.28 10.19
N ASP A 124 -7.80 -3.55 10.46
CA ASP A 124 -8.88 -4.53 10.58
C ASP A 124 -9.80 -4.26 11.79
N GLU A 125 -9.26 -3.69 12.88
CA GLU A 125 -10.03 -3.33 14.09
C GLU A 125 -10.83 -2.04 13.93
N HIS A 126 -10.37 -1.08 13.09
CA HIS A 126 -10.97 0.26 13.01
C HIS A 126 -11.72 0.54 11.70
N TYR A 127 -11.56 -0.29 10.69
CA TYR A 127 -12.20 -0.14 9.38
C TYR A 127 -12.95 -1.41 8.98
N LYS A 128 -13.98 -1.26 8.14
CA LYS A 128 -14.79 -2.37 7.68
C LYS A 128 -14.06 -3.14 6.55
N THR A 129 -13.04 -3.90 6.93
CA THR A 129 -12.21 -4.67 6.00
C THR A 129 -12.71 -6.10 5.84
N ILE A 130 -12.33 -6.75 4.74
CA ILE A 130 -12.29 -8.22 4.65
C ILE A 130 -11.00 -8.65 5.37
N ALA A 131 -11.09 -8.94 6.68
CA ALA A 131 -9.97 -9.24 7.58
C ALA A 131 -9.36 -10.64 7.31
N ASP A 132 -9.06 -10.93 6.06
CA ASP A 132 -8.49 -12.19 5.58
C ASP A 132 -7.44 -11.89 4.51
N ARG A 133 -6.45 -12.77 4.36
CA ARG A 133 -5.42 -12.63 3.33
C ARG A 133 -5.99 -12.49 1.91
N LYS A 134 -7.12 -13.13 1.61
CA LYS A 134 -7.77 -13.07 0.28
C LYS A 134 -8.35 -11.68 -0.02
N GLY A 135 -8.69 -10.92 1.03
CA GLY A 135 -9.15 -9.53 0.94
C GLY A 135 -8.03 -8.50 1.05
N ARG A 136 -6.77 -8.91 1.17
CA ARG A 136 -5.66 -8.00 1.47
C ARG A 136 -4.56 -8.12 0.43
N ALA A 137 -4.20 -6.98 -0.18
CA ALA A 137 -3.11 -6.84 -1.12
C ALA A 137 -2.11 -5.78 -0.66
N ILE A 138 -0.87 -5.88 -1.16
CA ILE A 138 0.18 -4.90 -0.93
C ILE A 138 0.90 -4.58 -2.24
N THR A 139 1.13 -3.30 -2.51
CA THR A 139 1.87 -2.87 -3.70
C THR A 139 2.63 -1.59 -3.42
N GLY A 140 3.53 -1.20 -4.30
CA GLY A 140 4.28 0.03 -4.10
C GLY A 140 5.17 0.40 -5.28
N LEU A 141 5.78 1.58 -5.16
CA LEU A 141 6.65 2.20 -6.16
C LEU A 141 8.09 2.19 -5.67
N SER A 142 9.06 1.76 -6.51
CA SER A 142 10.51 1.81 -6.22
C SER A 142 10.84 1.13 -4.88
N MET A 143 11.35 1.84 -3.86
CA MET A 143 11.54 1.32 -2.50
C MET A 143 10.25 0.64 -1.99
N GLY A 144 9.08 1.22 -2.23
CA GLY A 144 7.80 0.62 -1.87
C GLY A 144 7.46 -0.64 -2.67
N GLY A 145 7.89 -0.71 -3.93
CA GLY A 145 7.78 -1.92 -4.77
C GLY A 145 8.64 -3.06 -4.24
N HIS A 146 9.85 -2.75 -3.76
CA HIS A 146 10.69 -3.67 -2.98
C HIS A 146 9.97 -4.13 -1.71
N GLY A 147 9.53 -3.17 -0.89
CA GLY A 147 8.87 -3.45 0.39
C GLY A 147 7.59 -4.26 0.24
N ALA A 148 6.82 -4.05 -0.82
CA ALA A 148 5.63 -4.83 -1.11
C ALA A 148 5.96 -6.30 -1.37
N MET A 149 6.95 -6.57 -2.21
CA MET A 149 7.40 -7.93 -2.49
C MET A 149 8.05 -8.58 -1.27
N TRP A 150 8.89 -7.83 -0.54
CA TRP A 150 9.50 -8.27 0.70
C TRP A 150 8.47 -8.77 1.71
N ASN A 151 7.49 -7.90 2.02
CA ASN A 151 6.45 -8.23 3.00
C ASN A 151 5.53 -9.36 2.52
N ALA A 152 5.12 -9.37 1.25
CA ALA A 152 4.20 -10.39 0.75
C ALA A 152 4.82 -11.80 0.75
N ILE A 153 6.11 -11.93 0.40
CA ILE A 153 6.80 -13.21 0.37
C ILE A 153 6.99 -13.77 1.79
N ARG A 154 7.37 -12.89 2.72
CA ARG A 154 7.67 -13.29 4.10
C ARG A 154 6.40 -13.46 4.95
N HIS A 155 5.34 -12.74 4.62
CA HIS A 155 4.05 -12.75 5.33
C HIS A 155 2.89 -13.20 4.42
N LYS A 156 3.08 -14.34 3.75
CA LYS A 156 2.12 -14.96 2.82
C LYS A 156 0.74 -15.23 3.44
N ASP A 157 0.69 -15.41 4.78
CA ASP A 157 -0.55 -15.62 5.49
C ASP A 157 -1.28 -14.30 5.80
N THR A 158 -0.61 -13.16 5.65
CA THR A 158 -1.17 -11.81 5.80
C THR A 158 -1.65 -11.23 4.46
N PHE A 159 -0.86 -11.36 3.40
CA PHE A 159 -1.16 -10.78 2.10
C PHE A 159 -1.47 -11.86 1.06
N GLY A 160 -2.64 -11.76 0.41
CA GLY A 160 -3.08 -12.69 -0.62
C GLY A 160 -2.63 -12.33 -2.03
N ALA A 161 -2.30 -11.05 -2.26
CA ALA A 161 -1.80 -10.54 -3.53
C ALA A 161 -0.74 -9.47 -3.32
N SER A 162 0.19 -9.38 -4.25
CA SER A 162 1.23 -8.34 -4.25
C SER A 162 1.52 -7.84 -5.65
N GLY A 163 1.92 -6.57 -5.74
CA GLY A 163 2.41 -5.93 -6.95
C GLY A 163 3.65 -5.08 -6.67
N SER A 164 4.45 -4.84 -7.71
CA SER A 164 5.62 -3.99 -7.62
C SER A 164 5.76 -3.14 -8.87
N THR A 165 5.92 -1.84 -8.70
CA THR A 165 6.28 -0.92 -9.78
C THR A 165 7.72 -0.48 -9.57
N SER A 166 8.62 -0.91 -10.46
CA SER A 166 10.05 -0.54 -10.45
C SER A 166 10.75 -0.82 -9.11
N GLY A 167 10.34 -1.87 -8.38
CA GLY A 167 10.98 -2.25 -7.12
C GLY A 167 12.36 -2.89 -7.36
N GLY A 168 13.34 -2.56 -6.52
CA GLY A 168 14.67 -3.17 -6.52
C GLY A 168 14.60 -4.57 -5.92
N MET A 169 14.50 -5.61 -6.75
CA MET A 169 14.44 -6.99 -6.25
C MET A 169 15.82 -7.52 -5.83
N ASP A 170 16.89 -7.00 -6.42
CA ASP A 170 18.27 -7.16 -5.98
C ASP A 170 18.87 -5.80 -5.65
N ILE A 171 19.20 -5.59 -4.38
CA ILE A 171 19.72 -4.32 -3.86
C ILE A 171 21.25 -4.26 -3.86
N ARG A 172 21.93 -5.39 -3.97
CA ARG A 172 23.40 -5.54 -3.83
C ARG A 172 24.22 -4.74 -4.84
N PRO A 173 23.74 -4.49 -6.08
CA PRO A 173 24.46 -3.62 -7.02
C PRO A 173 24.54 -2.14 -6.60
N PHE A 174 23.79 -1.72 -5.57
CA PHE A 174 23.62 -0.32 -5.19
C PHE A 174 23.94 -0.03 -3.71
N PRO A 175 25.07 -0.53 -3.15
CA PRO A 175 25.29 -0.55 -1.70
C PRO A 175 25.46 0.84 -1.07
N LYS A 176 25.76 1.86 -1.89
CA LYS A 176 25.97 3.25 -1.43
C LYS A 176 24.77 4.16 -1.67
N ASN A 177 23.65 3.61 -2.17
CA ASN A 177 22.50 4.40 -2.58
C ASN A 177 21.35 4.30 -1.55
N TRP A 178 20.51 5.34 -1.55
CA TRP A 178 19.19 5.37 -0.89
C TRP A 178 19.19 4.94 0.58
N ASP A 179 20.23 5.31 1.32
CA ASP A 179 20.38 5.07 2.77
C ASP A 179 20.27 3.58 3.20
N MET A 180 20.41 2.63 2.28
CA MET A 180 20.31 1.21 2.61
C MET A 180 21.34 0.78 3.66
N ALA A 181 22.55 1.32 3.60
CA ALA A 181 23.59 1.03 4.58
C ALA A 181 23.22 1.50 6.00
N LYS A 182 22.39 2.53 6.14
CA LYS A 182 21.88 2.97 7.47
C LYS A 182 20.93 1.93 8.09
N GLN A 183 20.35 1.07 7.27
CA GLN A 183 19.42 0.03 7.72
C GLN A 183 20.09 -1.35 7.85
N LEU A 184 21.08 -1.66 7.01
CA LEU A 184 21.69 -2.99 6.93
C LEU A 184 23.16 -3.03 7.39
N GLY A 185 23.75 -1.87 7.68
CA GLY A 185 25.21 -1.71 7.87
C GLY A 185 25.93 -1.63 6.53
N GLU A 186 27.22 -1.26 6.58
CA GLU A 186 28.06 -1.17 5.38
C GLU A 186 28.15 -2.50 4.66
N TYR A 187 27.98 -2.51 3.34
CA TYR A 187 27.89 -3.72 2.52
C TYR A 187 29.11 -4.65 2.67
N GLU A 188 30.33 -4.07 2.59
CA GLU A 188 31.57 -4.87 2.63
C GLU A 188 31.73 -5.67 3.93
N SER A 189 31.25 -5.13 5.04
CA SER A 189 31.30 -5.77 6.36
C SER A 189 30.08 -6.64 6.67
N ASN A 190 28.99 -6.52 5.88
CA ASN A 190 27.68 -7.11 6.20
C ASN A 190 27.06 -7.84 5.01
N LYS A 191 27.85 -8.43 4.10
CA LYS A 191 27.35 -9.09 2.87
C LYS A 191 26.25 -10.09 3.13
N ALA A 192 26.37 -10.92 4.16
CA ALA A 192 25.35 -11.88 4.54
C ALA A 192 24.02 -11.22 4.97
N VAL A 193 24.10 -10.07 5.65
CA VAL A 193 22.90 -9.27 6.02
C VAL A 193 22.20 -8.77 4.76
N TRP A 194 22.95 -8.22 3.81
CA TRP A 194 22.42 -7.74 2.54
C TRP A 194 21.81 -8.87 1.70
N ASP A 195 22.48 -10.02 1.63
CA ASP A 195 21.94 -11.20 0.95
C ASP A 195 20.61 -11.65 1.56
N ASN A 196 20.53 -11.67 2.89
CA ASN A 196 19.31 -12.03 3.63
C ASN A 196 18.20 -11.00 3.52
N HIS A 197 18.49 -9.74 3.14
CA HIS A 197 17.51 -8.67 2.94
C HIS A 197 17.23 -8.36 1.45
N THR A 198 17.71 -9.21 0.55
CA THR A 198 17.47 -9.12 -0.89
C THR A 198 16.22 -9.94 -1.26
N VAL A 199 15.25 -9.32 -1.94
CA VAL A 199 13.95 -9.95 -2.24
C VAL A 199 14.09 -11.23 -3.06
N ILE A 200 14.95 -11.26 -4.08
CA ILE A 200 15.12 -12.45 -4.91
C ILE A 200 15.61 -13.67 -4.13
N ASN A 201 16.29 -13.45 -3.00
CA ASN A 201 16.78 -14.53 -2.14
C ASN A 201 15.69 -15.06 -1.18
N GLN A 202 14.54 -14.36 -1.06
CA GLN A 202 13.41 -14.80 -0.26
C GLN A 202 12.46 -15.74 -1.04
N ILE A 203 12.69 -15.89 -2.35
CA ILE A 203 11.85 -16.73 -3.19
C ILE A 203 12.30 -18.18 -3.02
N ASP A 204 11.51 -18.95 -2.28
CA ASP A 204 11.65 -20.40 -2.26
C ASP A 204 11.04 -20.98 -3.55
N THR A 205 11.88 -21.42 -4.47
CA THR A 205 11.48 -21.94 -5.79
C THR A 205 10.54 -23.14 -5.73
N GLN A 206 10.45 -23.82 -4.58
CA GLN A 206 9.54 -24.96 -4.40
C GLN A 206 8.11 -24.55 -3.94
N ARG A 207 7.90 -23.32 -3.48
CA ARG A 207 6.61 -22.88 -2.91
C ARG A 207 5.81 -21.88 -3.77
N PHE A 208 6.40 -21.32 -4.83
CA PHE A 208 5.77 -20.28 -5.62
C PHE A 208 5.40 -20.72 -7.04
N HIS A 209 4.42 -21.59 -7.18
CA HIS A 209 3.83 -21.88 -8.50
C HIS A 209 2.92 -20.75 -9.04
N GLN A 210 2.69 -19.66 -8.31
CA GLN A 210 1.73 -18.61 -8.68
C GLN A 210 2.16 -17.16 -8.41
N VAL A 211 3.44 -16.81 -8.42
CA VAL A 211 3.83 -15.39 -8.42
C VAL A 211 3.82 -14.86 -9.85
N ARG A 212 2.79 -14.08 -10.19
CA ARG A 212 2.70 -13.36 -11.45
C ARG A 212 3.37 -12.00 -11.30
N LEU A 213 4.61 -11.87 -11.74
CA LEU A 213 5.30 -10.57 -11.82
C LEU A 213 4.81 -9.83 -13.06
N GLN A 214 4.07 -8.74 -12.86
CA GLN A 214 3.73 -7.81 -13.95
C GLN A 214 4.62 -6.58 -13.84
N ASN A 215 5.44 -6.35 -14.85
CA ASN A 215 6.20 -5.12 -15.01
C ASN A 215 5.59 -4.31 -16.19
N LYS A 216 5.50 -2.97 -16.04
CA LYS A 216 4.90 -2.09 -17.05
C LYS A 216 5.65 -2.10 -18.40
N HIS A 217 6.84 -2.70 -18.47
CA HIS A 217 7.72 -2.77 -19.65
C HIS A 217 8.00 -4.19 -20.16
N GLY A 218 7.14 -5.15 -19.90
CA GLY A 218 7.25 -6.49 -20.49
C GLY A 218 7.07 -7.64 -19.50
N LEU A 219 6.46 -8.70 -20.00
CA LEU A 219 6.28 -9.96 -19.28
C LEU A 219 7.63 -10.66 -19.17
N PHE A 220 8.22 -10.74 -18.00
CA PHE A 220 9.23 -11.75 -17.72
C PHE A 220 8.55 -13.07 -17.41
N ARG A 221 8.30 -13.89 -18.45
CA ARG A 221 8.07 -15.32 -18.26
C ARG A 221 9.41 -16.01 -18.09
N ARG A 222 9.82 -16.33 -16.87
CA ARG A 222 10.72 -17.46 -16.70
C ARG A 222 9.88 -18.72 -16.57
N HIS A 223 9.92 -19.56 -17.60
CA HIS A 223 9.62 -20.96 -17.44
C HIS A 223 10.81 -21.57 -16.69
N ILE A 224 10.62 -21.92 -15.43
CA ILE A 224 11.52 -22.77 -14.69
C ILE A 224 11.02 -24.20 -14.95
N LYS A 225 11.83 -24.98 -15.68
CA LYS A 225 11.62 -26.42 -15.82
C LYS A 225 12.07 -27.11 -14.53
#